data_d148565436ea5149777ccf5bc522b8ba
#
_entry.id   d148565436ea5149777ccf5bc522b8ba
#
_cell.length_a   1.000
_cell.length_b   1.000
_cell.length_c   1.000
_cell.angle_alpha   90.00
_cell.angle_beta   90.00
_cell.angle_gamma   90.00
#
_symmetry.space_group_name_H-M   'P 1'
#
loop_
_entity.id
_entity.type
_entity.pdbx_description
1 polymer ?
#
loop_
_entity_poly.entity_id
_entity_poly.type
_entity_poly.pdbx_seq_one_letter_code
_entity_poly.pdbx_strand_id
1 'polypeptide(L)'
;MANGQTTREARASVKHARIAPNKARFLLNQIRGLHVEEARRVLQFSRKSASHDVGKVLDAAIANAQFVFNAEPSTLFVSRAWADEGVTLKRYMPRAQGRAYRINKRTVHITICVEPREA
;
A
#
# COMPACT_ATOMS: atom_id res chain seq x y z
N MET A 1 -9.48 22.41 17.51
CA MET A 1 -9.38 21.98 17.08
C MET A 1 -9.33 21.61 16.44
N ALA A 2 -9.36 21.49 16.33
CA ALA A 2 -9.43 21.03 15.75
C ALA A 2 -9.31 20.82 14.99
N ASN A 3 -9.07 20.86 14.64
CA ASN A 3 -9.10 20.52 13.90
C ASN A 3 -9.31 19.74 13.42
N GLY A 4 -9.37 19.75 13.53
CA GLY A 4 -9.88 19.10 13.17
C GLY A 4 -9.91 18.27 12.69
N GLN A 5 -9.87 18.13 13.00
CA GLN A 5 -10.05 17.26 12.50
C GLN A 5 -11.07 16.59 12.16
N THR A 6 -11.36 16.74 11.56
CA THR A 6 -12.50 16.26 10.85
C THR A 6 -12.24 15.01 10.08
N THR A 7 -10.99 14.65 9.88
CA THR A 7 -10.63 13.46 9.13
C THR A 7 -10.54 12.29 10.08
N ARG A 8 -11.39 11.32 9.84
CA ARG A 8 -11.44 10.10 10.64
C ARG A 8 -10.79 8.99 9.82
N GLU A 9 -9.48 9.00 9.78
CA GLU A 9 -8.72 8.02 9.00
C GLU A 9 -8.02 7.04 9.91
N ALA A 10 -8.07 5.77 9.52
CA ALA A 10 -7.21 4.75 10.09
C ALA A 10 -6.13 4.45 9.07
N ARG A 11 -4.92 4.27 9.54
CA ARG A 11 -3.76 4.14 8.69
C ARG A 11 -3.06 2.81 8.94
N ALA A 12 -2.56 2.21 7.89
CA ALA A 12 -1.62 1.10 7.99
C ALA A 12 -0.50 1.34 7.00
N SER A 13 0.69 0.91 7.36
CA SER A 13 1.82 1.05 6.47
C SER A 13 2.74 -0.15 6.61
N VAL A 14 3.47 -0.44 5.55
CA VAL A 14 4.55 -1.40 5.57
C VAL A 14 5.80 -0.69 5.08
N LYS A 15 6.92 -0.95 5.75
CA LYS A 15 8.20 -0.36 5.38
C LYS A 15 9.07 -1.40 4.71
N HIS A 16 9.86 -0.95 3.75
CA HIS A 16 10.87 -1.78 3.08
C HIS A 16 10.29 -2.97 2.34
N ALA A 17 9.10 -2.81 1.78
CA ALA A 17 8.54 -3.84 0.91
C ALA A 17 9.37 -3.93 -0.37
N ARG A 18 9.70 -5.16 -0.78
CA ARG A 18 10.54 -5.41 -1.95
C ARG A 18 9.70 -5.37 -3.23
N ILE A 19 9.23 -4.19 -3.57
CA ILE A 19 8.38 -3.96 -4.72
C ILE A 19 8.94 -2.76 -5.48
N ALA A 20 8.92 -2.83 -6.81
CA ALA A 20 9.33 -1.68 -7.61
C ALA A 20 8.34 -0.53 -7.37
N PRO A 21 8.82 0.69 -7.13
CA PRO A 21 7.93 1.81 -6.82
C PRO A 21 6.84 2.05 -7.84
N ASN A 22 7.15 1.90 -9.13
CA ASN A 22 6.16 2.14 -10.17
C ASN A 22 5.02 1.13 -10.12
N LYS A 23 5.32 -0.14 -9.80
CA LYS A 23 4.30 -1.17 -9.70
C LYS A 23 3.40 -0.93 -8.50
N ALA A 24 3.99 -0.53 -7.38
CA ALA A 24 3.22 -0.20 -6.20
C ALA A 24 2.29 0.97 -6.46
N ARG A 25 2.81 2.03 -7.07
CA ARG A 25 2.01 3.22 -7.38
C ARG A 25 0.87 2.91 -8.34
N PHE A 26 1.13 2.05 -9.32
CA PHE A 26 0.09 1.64 -10.25
C PHE A 26 -1.09 1.00 -9.53
N LEU A 27 -0.80 0.07 -8.62
CA LEU A 27 -1.85 -0.61 -7.86
C LEU A 27 -2.56 0.35 -6.92
N LEU A 28 -1.82 1.22 -6.25
CA LEU A 28 -2.42 2.19 -5.33
C LEU A 28 -3.31 3.18 -6.05
N ASN A 29 -2.94 3.57 -7.26
CA ASN A 29 -3.79 4.45 -8.06
C ASN A 29 -5.11 3.79 -8.44
N GLN A 30 -5.11 2.47 -8.61
CA GLN A 30 -6.33 1.75 -8.94
C GLN A 30 -7.31 1.66 -7.78
N ILE A 31 -6.80 1.62 -6.55
CA ILE A 31 -7.68 1.43 -5.39
C ILE A 31 -8.05 2.73 -4.68
N ARG A 32 -7.35 3.82 -4.99
CA ARG A 32 -7.60 5.09 -4.32
C ARG A 32 -9.00 5.58 -4.61
N GLY A 33 -9.74 5.91 -3.55
CA GLY A 33 -11.10 6.41 -3.69
C GLY A 33 -12.17 5.35 -3.79
N LEU A 34 -11.80 4.07 -3.81
CA LEU A 34 -12.76 2.98 -3.90
C LEU A 34 -13.23 2.54 -2.52
N HIS A 35 -14.42 1.94 -2.50
CA HIS A 35 -14.88 1.20 -1.33
C HIS A 35 -13.90 0.06 -1.05
N VAL A 36 -13.70 -0.26 0.22
CA VAL A 36 -12.68 -1.25 0.57
C VAL A 36 -12.95 -2.63 -0.05
N GLU A 37 -14.21 -3.00 -0.20
CA GLU A 37 -14.52 -4.29 -0.82
C GLU A 37 -14.17 -4.30 -2.30
N GLU A 38 -14.40 -3.19 -3.00
CA GLU A 38 -13.99 -3.07 -4.39
C GLU A 38 -12.48 -3.05 -4.52
N ALA A 39 -11.81 -2.35 -3.61
CA ALA A 39 -10.36 -2.32 -3.60
C ALA A 39 -9.78 -3.72 -3.41
N ARG A 40 -10.36 -4.51 -2.52
CA ARG A 40 -9.95 -5.89 -2.33
C ARG A 40 -10.10 -6.72 -3.61
N ARG A 41 -11.22 -6.54 -4.30
CA ARG A 41 -11.44 -7.26 -5.56
C ARG A 41 -10.43 -6.89 -6.61
N VAL A 42 -10.14 -5.59 -6.74
CA VAL A 42 -9.14 -5.14 -7.71
C VAL A 42 -7.80 -5.80 -7.43
N LEU A 43 -7.38 -5.83 -6.17
CA LEU A 43 -6.11 -6.41 -5.80
C LEU A 43 -6.12 -7.94 -5.95
N GLN A 44 -7.23 -8.57 -5.61
CA GLN A 44 -7.36 -10.02 -5.69
C GLN A 44 -7.26 -10.53 -7.12
N PHE A 45 -7.84 -9.80 -8.07
CA PHE A 45 -7.85 -10.20 -9.47
C PHE A 45 -6.71 -9.58 -10.27
N SER A 46 -5.83 -8.83 -9.64
CA SER A 46 -4.67 -8.29 -10.32
C SER A 46 -3.64 -9.40 -10.53
N ARG A 47 -3.02 -9.38 -11.71
CA ARG A 47 -1.98 -10.35 -12.03
C ARG A 47 -0.60 -9.96 -11.50
N LYS A 48 -0.48 -8.78 -10.94
CA LYS A 48 0.80 -8.30 -10.44
C LYS A 48 1.10 -8.93 -9.08
N SER A 49 2.32 -9.41 -8.92
CA SER A 49 2.73 -10.04 -7.66
C SER A 49 2.66 -9.07 -6.49
N ALA A 50 2.87 -7.79 -6.75
CA ALA A 50 2.82 -6.77 -5.72
C ALA A 50 1.43 -6.61 -5.10
N SER A 51 0.37 -7.07 -5.79
CA SER A 51 -0.99 -6.93 -5.30
C SER A 51 -1.20 -7.66 -3.97
N HIS A 52 -0.49 -8.76 -3.75
CA HIS A 52 -0.59 -9.50 -2.50
C HIS A 52 -0.12 -8.66 -1.32
N ASP A 53 1.02 -8.00 -1.48
CA ASP A 53 1.58 -7.17 -0.42
C ASP A 53 0.74 -5.92 -0.16
N VAL A 54 0.26 -5.30 -1.24
CA VAL A 54 -0.64 -4.15 -1.11
C VAL A 54 -1.94 -4.58 -0.42
N GLY A 55 -2.45 -5.76 -0.75
CA GLY A 55 -3.65 -6.30 -0.13
C GLY A 55 -3.49 -6.49 1.38
N LYS A 56 -2.32 -6.92 1.82
CA LYS A 56 -2.06 -7.07 3.25
C LYS A 56 -2.12 -5.72 3.98
N VAL A 57 -1.56 -4.69 3.36
CA VAL A 57 -1.60 -3.35 3.95
C VAL A 57 -3.04 -2.84 4.02
N LEU A 58 -3.82 -3.07 2.96
CA LEU A 58 -5.22 -2.69 2.96
C LEU A 58 -6.00 -3.40 4.06
N ASP A 59 -5.80 -4.71 4.21
CA ASP A 59 -6.47 -5.46 5.26
C ASP A 59 -6.08 -4.96 6.66
N ALA A 60 -4.82 -4.60 6.85
CA ALA A 60 -4.38 -4.03 8.12
C ALA A 60 -5.04 -2.68 8.38
N ALA A 61 -5.19 -1.85 7.36
CA ALA A 61 -5.85 -0.55 7.50
C ALA A 61 -7.32 -0.73 7.86
N ILE A 62 -7.99 -1.71 7.24
CA ILE A 62 -9.39 -2.00 7.54
C ILE A 62 -9.52 -2.48 8.99
N ALA A 63 -8.63 -3.36 9.44
CA ALA A 63 -8.65 -3.84 10.81
C ALA A 63 -8.44 -2.71 11.80
N ASN A 64 -7.52 -1.80 11.49
CA ASN A 64 -7.28 -0.64 12.34
C ASN A 64 -8.51 0.26 12.41
N ALA A 65 -9.20 0.45 11.29
CA ALA A 65 -10.41 1.26 11.27
C ALA A 65 -11.52 0.62 12.09
N GLN A 66 -11.68 -0.69 12.01
CA GLN A 66 -12.65 -1.38 12.82
C GLN A 66 -12.36 -1.24 14.31
N PHE A 67 -11.09 -1.32 14.67
CA PHE A 67 -10.68 -1.20 16.06
C PHE A 67 -10.87 0.23 16.60
N VAL A 68 -10.42 1.22 15.83
CA VAL A 68 -10.41 2.62 16.28
C VAL A 68 -11.80 3.24 16.24
N PHE A 69 -12.54 2.99 15.14
CA PHE A 69 -13.83 3.66 14.93
C PHE A 69 -15.03 2.77 15.19
N ASN A 70 -14.79 1.51 15.46
CA ASN A 70 -15.86 0.52 15.57
C ASN A 70 -16.76 0.53 14.33
N ALA A 71 -16.17 0.78 13.17
CA ALA A 71 -16.88 0.91 11.92
C ALA A 71 -16.99 -0.43 11.21
N GLU A 72 -18.10 -0.63 10.48
CA GLU A 72 -18.24 -1.82 9.67
C GLU A 72 -17.46 -1.65 8.37
N PRO A 73 -16.89 -2.75 7.84
CA PRO A 73 -16.15 -2.65 6.58
C PRO A 73 -16.99 -2.10 5.44
N SER A 74 -18.30 -2.34 5.46
CA SER A 74 -19.17 -1.85 4.40
C SER A 74 -19.23 -0.34 4.30
N THR A 75 -18.79 0.39 5.33
CA THR A 75 -18.81 1.86 5.33
C THR A 75 -17.43 2.47 5.06
N LEU A 76 -16.42 1.66 4.85
CA LEU A 76 -15.05 2.14 4.73
C LEU A 76 -14.65 2.36 3.26
N PHE A 77 -13.91 3.43 3.02
CA PHE A 77 -13.38 3.77 1.71
C PHE A 77 -11.89 4.05 1.84
N VAL A 78 -11.16 3.76 0.78
CA VAL A 78 -9.74 4.13 0.71
C VAL A 78 -9.67 5.63 0.45
N SER A 79 -9.30 6.39 1.47
CA SER A 79 -9.24 7.83 1.33
C SER A 79 -7.93 8.28 0.72
N ARG A 80 -6.82 7.69 1.14
CA ARG A 80 -5.50 8.02 0.62
C ARG A 80 -4.65 6.77 0.54
N ALA A 81 -3.79 6.73 -0.43
CA ALA A 81 -2.84 5.63 -0.58
C ALA A 81 -1.63 6.16 -1.33
N TRP A 82 -0.44 5.84 -0.83
CA TRP A 82 0.78 6.28 -1.51
C TRP A 82 1.93 5.34 -1.21
N ALA A 83 2.95 5.43 -2.05
CA ALA A 83 4.17 4.68 -1.89
C ALA A 83 5.36 5.63 -1.93
N ASP A 84 6.18 5.57 -0.90
CA ASP A 84 7.41 6.34 -0.82
C ASP A 84 8.58 5.43 -1.07
N GLU A 85 9.62 5.94 -1.72
CA GLU A 85 10.81 5.14 -1.96
C GLU A 85 11.55 4.90 -0.66
N GLY A 86 11.91 3.65 -0.45
CA GLY A 86 12.73 3.27 0.68
C GLY A 86 14.19 3.11 0.28
N VAL A 87 14.94 2.43 1.12
CA VAL A 87 16.35 2.16 0.87
C VAL A 87 16.49 1.25 -0.34
N THR A 88 17.44 1.59 -1.22
CA THR A 88 17.78 0.71 -2.33
C THR A 88 18.93 -0.19 -1.89
N LEU A 89 18.70 -1.48 -1.94
CA LEU A 89 19.73 -2.46 -1.63
C LEU A 89 20.55 -2.71 -2.87
N LYS A 90 21.84 -2.44 -2.78
CA LYS A 90 22.75 -2.62 -3.90
C LYS A 90 23.41 -3.98 -3.80
N ARG A 91 23.37 -4.73 -4.88
CA ARG A 91 24.01 -6.04 -4.94
C ARG A 91 24.83 -6.09 -6.21
N TYR A 92 25.81 -6.98 -6.21
CA TYR A 92 26.67 -7.17 -7.37
C TYR A 92 26.54 -8.59 -7.86
N MET A 93 26.41 -8.73 -9.17
CA MET A 93 26.32 -10.03 -9.79
C MET A 93 27.60 -10.24 -10.60
N PRO A 94 28.36 -11.32 -10.33
CA PRO A 94 29.55 -11.60 -11.15
C PRO A 94 29.14 -11.94 -12.58
N ARG A 95 29.94 -11.46 -13.51
CA ARG A 95 29.74 -11.72 -14.93
C ARG A 95 31.01 -12.31 -15.51
N ALA A 96 30.91 -12.81 -16.73
CA ALA A 96 32.08 -13.34 -17.44
C ALA A 96 33.19 -12.31 -17.49
N GLN A 97 34.42 -12.78 -17.50
CA GLN A 97 35.63 -11.94 -17.55
C GLN A 97 35.88 -11.14 -16.27
N GLY A 98 35.39 -11.63 -15.15
CA GLY A 98 35.67 -11.02 -13.87
C GLY A 98 34.96 -9.71 -13.59
N ARG A 99 34.02 -9.31 -14.42
CA ARG A 99 33.25 -8.10 -14.20
C ARG A 99 32.09 -8.36 -13.25
N ALA A 100 31.77 -7.35 -12.46
CA ALA A 100 30.60 -7.37 -11.58
C ALA A 100 29.62 -6.32 -12.03
N TYR A 101 28.34 -6.69 -12.10
CA TYR A 101 27.29 -5.75 -12.43
C TYR A 101 26.48 -5.44 -11.19
N ARG A 102 26.13 -4.16 -11.08
CA ARG A 102 25.35 -3.66 -9.96
C ARG A 102 23.89 -3.99 -10.15
N ILE A 103 23.29 -4.58 -9.12
CA ILE A 103 21.87 -4.86 -9.08
C ILE A 103 21.25 -4.00 -7.99
N ASN A 104 20.26 -3.20 -8.37
CA ASN A 104 19.54 -2.37 -7.42
C ASN A 104 18.26 -3.08 -7.03
N LYS A 105 18.12 -3.38 -5.74
CA LYS A 105 16.89 -3.94 -5.20
C LYS A 105 16.18 -2.84 -4.46
N ARG A 106 15.18 -2.28 -5.10
CA ARG A 106 14.43 -1.16 -4.56
C ARG A 106 13.41 -1.62 -3.54
N THR A 107 13.20 -0.78 -2.55
CA THR A 107 12.13 -1.01 -1.57
C THR A 107 11.21 0.20 -1.56
N VAL A 108 10.01 0.00 -1.06
CA VAL A 108 9.02 1.06 -0.92
C VAL A 108 8.38 1.00 0.46
N HIS A 109 7.89 2.13 0.88
CA HIS A 109 7.04 2.25 2.07
C HIS A 109 5.63 2.52 1.56
N ILE A 110 4.72 1.59 1.81
CA ILE A 110 3.34 1.70 1.34
C ILE A 110 2.48 2.12 2.52
N THR A 111 1.66 3.14 2.32
CA THR A 111 0.73 3.62 3.33
C THR A 111 -0.66 3.68 2.72
N ILE A 112 -1.64 3.12 3.42
CA ILE A 112 -3.04 3.16 3.02
C ILE A 112 -3.85 3.70 4.18
N CYS A 113 -4.67 4.70 3.90
CA CYS A 113 -5.58 5.28 4.87
C CYS A 113 -7.00 4.99 4.43
N VAL A 114 -7.83 4.55 5.37
CA VAL A 114 -9.24 4.31 5.12
C VAL A 114 -10.07 5.15 6.07
N GLU A 115 -11.24 5.55 5.62
CA GLU A 115 -12.15 6.34 6.45
C GLU A 115 -13.57 5.86 6.26
N PRO A 116 -14.40 5.97 7.32
CA PRO A 116 -15.81 5.70 7.16
C PRO A 116 -16.50 6.84 6.42
N ARG A 117 -17.43 6.49 5.55
CA ARG A 117 -18.26 7.47 4.83
C ARG A 117 -19.69 7.05 4.93
N GLU A 118 -20.54 8.03 5.05
CA GLU A 118 -21.96 7.77 4.98
C GLU A 118 -22.34 7.45 3.53
N ALA A 119 -23.24 6.51 3.40
CA ALA A 119 -23.70 6.10 2.08
C ALA A 119 -24.46 7.21 1.37
#